data_c581e1e5f817dda27c707e5f72cb6c8a
#
_entry.id   c581e1e5f817dda27c707e5f72cb6c8a
#
_cell.length_a   1.000
_cell.length_b   1.000
_cell.length_c   1.000
_cell.angle_alpha   90.00
_cell.angle_beta   90.00
_cell.angle_gamma   90.00
#
_symmetry.space_group_name_H-M   'P 1'
#
loop_
_entity.id
_entity.type
_entity.pdbx_description
1 polymer ?
#
loop_
_entity_poly.entity_id
_entity_poly.type
_entity_poly.pdbx_seq_one_letter_code
_entity_poly.pdbx_strand_id
1 'polypeptide(L)'
;MALITRAQQLCPKRNLTAILGDLGLPLATYYRWQQRAQSQQLADHIVIPSRTAVPPTPQEIDCVVQGAQRHLLLGYKRLAYALMAENKAFLRPWMVHDILDQYQLLGRRAPVPEPLVRPAAADHPDQRWHTDLSMWWFDDQWFWMIDILDAYSRYLVHCELLLTARTDAVERAVQRALDTLVGRARLAGEPQIVHDGGPQFIGHDWVQFMQAVGATDVRTHPYHPQSNGLDERVHRTFREEMPIGAEAILYEAQATMLEYRRYYNDRRPHSALRYLCPADYYRGNPVARLAEREAKLRAAALARAVYWQQEKDQAAKSLS
;
A
#
# COMPACT_ATOMS: atom_id res chain seq x y z
N MET A 1 24.87 -15.21 35.09
CA MET A 1 26.34 -15.07 34.89
C MET A 1 27.13 -15.47 36.13
N ALA A 2 26.95 -14.87 37.29
CA ALA A 2 27.75 -15.18 38.51
C ALA A 2 27.74 -16.67 38.90
N LEU A 3 26.61 -17.36 38.85
CA LEU A 3 26.49 -18.81 39.08
C LEU A 3 27.30 -19.67 38.11
N ILE A 4 27.28 -19.31 36.81
CA ILE A 4 28.02 -20.03 35.77
C ILE A 4 29.52 -19.86 35.98
N THR A 5 29.99 -18.63 36.28
CA THR A 5 31.38 -18.33 36.57
C THR A 5 31.85 -19.10 37.82
N ARG A 6 31.01 -19.16 38.84
CA ARG A 6 31.32 -19.91 40.07
C ARG A 6 31.37 -21.44 39.84
N ALA A 7 30.46 -21.96 39.00
CA ALA A 7 30.48 -23.38 38.63
C ALA A 7 31.74 -23.74 37.82
N GLN A 8 32.20 -22.89 36.92
CA GLN A 8 33.45 -23.07 36.20
C GLN A 8 34.67 -23.09 37.13
N GLN A 9 34.69 -22.24 38.16
CA GLN A 9 35.76 -22.20 39.17
C GLN A 9 35.78 -23.45 40.02
N LEU A 10 34.61 -23.97 40.39
CA LEU A 10 34.49 -25.16 41.24
C LEU A 10 34.77 -26.47 40.48
N CYS A 11 34.52 -26.48 39.16
CA CYS A 11 34.69 -27.65 38.34
C CYS A 11 35.57 -27.36 37.12
N PRO A 12 36.88 -27.09 37.29
CA PRO A 12 37.75 -26.61 36.20
C PRO A 12 37.97 -27.64 35.06
N LYS A 13 37.70 -28.90 35.32
CA LYS A 13 37.80 -29.98 34.29
C LYS A 13 36.52 -30.16 33.42
N ARG A 14 35.42 -29.52 33.81
CA ARG A 14 34.17 -29.60 33.07
C ARG A 14 34.10 -28.47 31.99
N ASN A 15 33.71 -28.85 30.79
CA ASN A 15 33.53 -27.85 29.74
C ASN A 15 32.24 -27.02 29.97
N LEU A 16 32.22 -25.83 29.39
CA LEU A 16 31.10 -24.88 29.51
C LEU A 16 29.74 -25.49 29.10
N THR A 17 29.74 -26.28 28.01
CA THR A 17 28.52 -26.88 27.48
C THR A 17 27.88 -27.88 28.47
N ALA A 18 28.72 -28.66 29.20
CA ALA A 18 28.23 -29.57 30.23
C ALA A 18 27.65 -28.84 31.42
N ILE A 19 28.30 -27.76 31.87
CA ILE A 19 27.83 -26.91 32.99
C ILE A 19 26.50 -26.25 32.61
N LEU A 20 26.37 -25.73 31.39
CA LEU A 20 25.12 -25.12 30.90
C LEU A 20 24.01 -26.16 30.75
N GLY A 21 24.34 -27.38 30.30
CA GLY A 21 23.37 -28.49 30.21
C GLY A 21 22.80 -28.85 31.58
N ASP A 22 23.64 -28.96 32.61
CA ASP A 22 23.20 -29.21 34.01
C ASP A 22 22.29 -28.10 34.56
N LEU A 23 22.49 -26.87 34.10
CA LEU A 23 21.67 -25.71 34.48
C LEU A 23 20.42 -25.54 33.58
N GLY A 24 20.21 -26.40 32.59
CA GLY A 24 19.09 -26.28 31.64
C GLY A 24 19.18 -25.05 30.71
N LEU A 25 20.39 -24.51 30.49
CA LEU A 25 20.61 -23.27 29.76
C LEU A 25 21.20 -23.55 28.36
N PRO A 26 20.51 -23.10 27.30
CA PRO A 26 21.07 -23.17 25.92
C PRO A 26 22.36 -22.33 25.79
N LEU A 27 23.34 -22.87 25.06
CA LEU A 27 24.62 -22.22 24.81
C LEU A 27 24.44 -20.81 24.16
N ALA A 28 23.47 -20.67 23.25
CA ALA A 28 23.14 -19.41 22.63
C ALA A 28 22.66 -18.34 23.63
N THR A 29 21.97 -18.76 24.70
CA THR A 29 21.50 -17.86 25.76
C THR A 29 22.70 -17.36 26.59
N TYR A 30 23.68 -18.21 26.86
CA TYR A 30 24.90 -17.82 27.57
C TYR A 30 25.68 -16.74 26.79
N TYR A 31 25.97 -16.97 25.51
CA TYR A 31 26.69 -15.99 24.69
C TYR A 31 25.93 -14.67 24.53
N ARG A 32 24.61 -14.71 24.42
CA ARG A 32 23.79 -13.51 24.40
C ARG A 32 23.89 -12.71 25.71
N TRP A 33 23.89 -13.40 26.84
CA TRP A 33 24.10 -12.76 28.17
C TRP A 33 25.52 -12.22 28.33
N GLN A 34 26.52 -12.92 27.83
CA GLN A 34 27.90 -12.45 27.84
C GLN A 34 28.06 -11.16 27.03
N GLN A 35 27.50 -11.09 25.85
CA GLN A 35 27.49 -9.90 25.00
C GLN A 35 26.76 -8.72 25.69
N ARG A 36 25.60 -8.99 26.32
CA ARG A 36 24.86 -7.99 27.08
C ARG A 36 25.63 -7.51 28.31
N ALA A 37 26.36 -8.38 28.97
CA ALA A 37 27.21 -8.00 30.12
C ALA A 37 28.33 -7.04 29.70
N GLN A 38 28.96 -7.28 28.56
CA GLN A 38 29.98 -6.39 27.97
C GLN A 38 29.44 -4.99 27.64
N SER A 39 28.18 -4.90 27.21
CA SER A 39 27.50 -3.63 26.89
C SER A 39 26.79 -2.99 28.10
N GLN A 40 26.94 -3.51 29.30
CA GLN A 40 26.22 -3.08 30.52
C GLN A 40 24.69 -3.11 30.42
N GLN A 41 24.13 -3.93 29.52
CA GLN A 41 22.70 -4.06 29.26
C GLN A 41 22.14 -5.40 29.75
N LEU A 42 22.51 -5.83 30.96
CA LEU A 42 22.02 -7.10 31.53
C LEU A 42 20.54 -7.07 31.97
N ALA A 43 19.96 -5.89 32.13
CA ALA A 43 18.53 -5.77 32.42
C ALA A 43 17.73 -6.42 31.32
N ASP A 44 16.78 -7.29 31.66
CA ASP A 44 15.83 -7.81 30.73
C ASP A 44 15.08 -6.62 30.11
N HIS A 45 15.28 -6.42 28.81
CA HIS A 45 14.35 -5.60 28.06
C HIS A 45 13.00 -6.34 28.14
N ILE A 46 12.10 -5.81 28.96
CA ILE A 46 10.70 -6.18 28.87
C ILE A 46 10.32 -5.85 27.44
N VAL A 47 10.33 -6.86 26.56
CA VAL A 47 9.69 -6.78 25.26
C VAL A 47 8.21 -6.67 25.60
N ILE A 48 7.72 -5.44 25.74
CA ILE A 48 6.29 -5.19 25.77
C ILE A 48 5.80 -5.74 24.42
N PRO A 49 5.04 -6.83 24.39
CA PRO A 49 4.52 -7.35 23.13
C PRO A 49 3.87 -6.19 22.39
N SER A 50 4.02 -6.10 21.10
CA SER A 50 3.41 -5.03 20.28
C SER A 50 1.86 -4.93 20.45
N ARG A 51 1.26 -5.93 21.08
CA ARG A 51 -0.16 -6.03 21.46
C ARG A 51 -0.51 -5.42 22.84
N THR A 52 0.44 -4.99 23.64
CA THR A 52 0.16 -4.19 24.86
C THR A 52 0.19 -2.70 24.58
N ALA A 53 -0.19 -2.31 23.37
CA ALA A 53 -0.41 -0.90 23.07
C ALA A 53 -1.57 -0.38 23.92
N VAL A 54 -1.43 0.87 24.35
CA VAL A 54 -2.48 1.60 25.06
C VAL A 54 -3.78 1.49 24.24
N PRO A 55 -4.91 1.07 24.85
CA PRO A 55 -6.15 0.83 24.12
C PRO A 55 -6.64 2.11 23.43
N PRO A 56 -7.40 1.99 22.33
CA PRO A 56 -8.03 3.12 21.67
C PRO A 56 -8.94 3.88 22.62
N THR A 57 -9.04 5.20 22.43
CA THR A 57 -10.03 6.01 23.15
C THR A 57 -11.42 5.78 22.57
N PRO A 58 -12.51 6.07 23.32
CA PRO A 58 -13.87 5.99 22.80
C PRO A 58 -14.06 6.79 21.50
N GLN A 59 -13.48 7.98 21.41
CA GLN A 59 -13.54 8.80 20.19
C GLN A 59 -12.85 8.15 18.98
N GLU A 60 -11.70 7.48 19.20
CA GLU A 60 -11.00 6.75 18.13
C GLU A 60 -11.83 5.55 17.67
N ILE A 61 -12.49 4.85 18.59
CA ILE A 61 -13.40 3.73 18.27
C ILE A 61 -14.55 4.23 17.40
N ASP A 62 -15.21 5.32 17.80
CA ASP A 62 -16.31 5.91 17.03
C ASP A 62 -15.86 6.34 15.63
N CYS A 63 -14.68 6.95 15.51
CA CYS A 63 -14.10 7.29 14.20
C CYS A 63 -13.91 6.08 13.30
N VAL A 64 -13.46 4.94 13.85
CA VAL A 64 -13.28 3.71 13.08
C VAL A 64 -14.62 3.13 12.62
N VAL A 65 -15.60 3.06 13.52
CA VAL A 65 -16.95 2.54 13.23
C VAL A 65 -17.64 3.38 12.15
N GLN A 66 -17.65 4.71 12.31
CA GLN A 66 -18.20 5.63 11.30
C GLN A 66 -17.43 5.58 9.98
N GLY A 67 -16.11 5.43 10.07
CA GLY A 67 -15.25 5.27 8.90
C GLY A 67 -15.59 4.00 8.10
N ALA A 68 -15.82 2.88 8.78
CA ALA A 68 -16.23 1.63 8.14
C ALA A 68 -17.58 1.73 7.43
N GLN A 69 -18.53 2.45 8.03
CA GLN A 69 -19.85 2.68 7.43
C GLN A 69 -19.79 3.58 6.19
N ARG A 70 -18.87 4.55 6.15
CA ARG A 70 -18.67 5.43 4.99
C ARG A 70 -17.88 4.79 3.87
N HIS A 71 -16.94 3.91 4.20
CA HIS A 71 -16.00 3.29 3.28
C HIS A 71 -16.23 1.78 3.18
N LEU A 72 -17.42 1.37 2.76
CA LEU A 72 -17.85 -0.04 2.73
C LEU A 72 -16.93 -0.97 1.93
N LEU A 73 -16.20 -0.43 0.94
CA LEU A 73 -15.30 -1.19 0.08
C LEU A 73 -13.87 -1.32 0.63
N LEU A 74 -13.53 -0.60 1.70
CA LEU A 74 -12.18 -0.64 2.25
C LEU A 74 -12.05 -1.76 3.28
N GLY A 75 -11.10 -2.67 3.07
CA GLY A 75 -10.68 -3.59 4.14
C GLY A 75 -9.94 -2.84 5.26
N TYR A 76 -9.88 -3.43 6.46
CA TYR A 76 -9.35 -2.81 7.68
C TYR A 76 -7.99 -2.10 7.54
N LYS A 77 -7.05 -2.66 6.75
CA LYS A 77 -5.74 -2.03 6.52
C LYS A 77 -5.88 -0.72 5.76
N ARG A 78 -6.65 -0.72 4.65
CA ARG A 78 -6.89 0.52 3.88
C ARG A 78 -7.67 1.53 4.70
N LEU A 79 -8.67 1.10 5.45
CA LEU A 79 -9.45 1.97 6.33
C LEU A 79 -8.55 2.65 7.37
N ALA A 80 -7.65 1.91 8.03
CA ALA A 80 -6.71 2.49 8.98
C ALA A 80 -5.88 3.63 8.36
N TYR A 81 -5.35 3.40 7.16
CA TYR A 81 -4.53 4.41 6.49
C TYR A 81 -5.34 5.55 5.87
N ALA A 82 -6.58 5.31 5.45
CA ALA A 82 -7.49 6.36 5.01
C ALA A 82 -7.84 7.32 6.16
N LEU A 83 -8.18 6.78 7.34
CA LEU A 83 -8.45 7.58 8.53
C LEU A 83 -7.23 8.40 8.99
N MET A 84 -6.01 7.84 8.85
CA MET A 84 -4.78 8.59 9.12
C MET A 84 -4.57 9.72 8.12
N ALA A 85 -4.82 9.47 6.82
CA ALA A 85 -4.69 10.49 5.78
C ALA A 85 -5.70 11.63 5.95
N GLU A 86 -6.89 11.32 6.44
CA GLU A 86 -7.94 12.28 6.79
C GLU A 86 -7.70 12.98 8.15
N ASN A 87 -6.62 12.66 8.87
CA ASN A 87 -6.31 13.13 10.22
C ASN A 87 -7.43 12.85 11.26
N LYS A 88 -8.20 11.77 11.08
CA LYS A 88 -9.33 11.41 11.96
C LYS A 88 -8.94 10.46 13.09
N ALA A 89 -8.15 9.42 12.80
CA ALA A 89 -7.67 8.49 13.80
C ALA A 89 -6.27 7.96 13.41
N PHE A 90 -5.37 7.88 14.40
CA PHE A 90 -4.00 7.39 14.22
C PHE A 90 -3.81 6.07 14.96
N LEU A 91 -4.43 5.02 14.42
CA LEU A 91 -4.40 3.66 14.96
C LEU A 91 -3.61 2.72 14.04
N ARG A 92 -2.89 1.78 14.64
CA ARG A 92 -2.24 0.70 13.88
C ARG A 92 -3.31 -0.18 13.22
N PRO A 93 -3.07 -0.74 12.02
CA PRO A 93 -4.09 -1.56 11.33
C PRO A 93 -4.67 -2.71 12.15
N TRP A 94 -3.88 -3.34 13.03
CA TRP A 94 -4.39 -4.40 13.88
C TRP A 94 -5.39 -3.88 14.94
N MET A 95 -5.22 -2.65 15.46
CA MET A 95 -6.19 -2.04 16.38
C MET A 95 -7.51 -1.75 15.67
N VAL A 96 -7.46 -1.29 14.42
CA VAL A 96 -8.65 -1.11 13.57
C VAL A 96 -9.33 -2.45 13.30
N HIS A 97 -8.54 -3.51 13.04
CA HIS A 97 -9.08 -4.86 12.88
C HIS A 97 -9.86 -5.29 14.13
N ASP A 98 -9.25 -5.17 15.32
CA ASP A 98 -9.86 -5.61 16.58
C ASP A 98 -11.15 -4.82 16.90
N ILE A 99 -11.17 -3.51 16.61
CA ILE A 99 -12.40 -2.70 16.73
C ILE A 99 -13.47 -3.23 15.77
N LEU A 100 -13.15 -3.43 14.49
CA LEU A 100 -14.12 -3.90 13.50
C LEU A 100 -14.63 -5.32 13.81
N ASP A 101 -13.80 -6.17 14.38
CA ASP A 101 -14.17 -7.50 14.83
C ASP A 101 -15.17 -7.42 16.00
N GLN A 102 -14.86 -6.63 17.00
CA GLN A 102 -15.72 -6.39 18.17
C GLN A 102 -17.11 -5.87 17.78
N TYR A 103 -17.18 -5.00 16.77
CA TYR A 103 -18.43 -4.42 16.26
C TYR A 103 -19.04 -5.22 15.11
N GLN A 104 -18.52 -6.41 14.79
CA GLN A 104 -18.99 -7.31 13.71
C GLN A 104 -19.04 -6.64 12.32
N LEU A 105 -18.11 -5.71 12.08
CA LEU A 105 -17.98 -4.96 10.83
C LEU A 105 -16.90 -5.52 9.87
N LEU A 106 -16.28 -6.65 10.21
CA LEU A 106 -15.32 -7.32 9.31
C LEU A 106 -16.08 -8.01 8.16
N GLY A 107 -15.87 -7.52 6.95
CA GLY A 107 -16.35 -8.18 5.74
C GLY A 107 -15.61 -9.50 5.50
N ARG A 108 -16.32 -10.57 5.07
CA ARG A 108 -15.73 -11.81 4.62
C ARG A 108 -15.07 -11.59 3.25
N ARG A 109 -13.75 -11.36 3.22
CA ARG A 109 -12.97 -11.38 1.97
C ARG A 109 -12.15 -12.66 1.90
N ALA A 110 -12.26 -13.36 0.77
CA ALA A 110 -11.34 -14.44 0.46
C ALA A 110 -9.90 -13.90 0.37
N PRO A 111 -8.88 -14.61 0.87
CA PRO A 111 -7.50 -14.22 0.68
C PRO A 111 -7.17 -14.23 -0.81
N VAL A 112 -6.63 -13.12 -1.30
CA VAL A 112 -6.10 -13.03 -2.67
C VAL A 112 -4.68 -13.61 -2.65
N PRO A 113 -4.38 -14.66 -3.43
CA PRO A 113 -3.03 -15.19 -3.53
C PRO A 113 -2.04 -14.10 -3.94
N GLU A 114 -0.90 -14.02 -3.27
CA GLU A 114 0.18 -13.14 -3.73
C GLU A 114 0.79 -13.71 -5.02
N PRO A 115 1.08 -12.89 -6.04
CA PRO A 115 1.74 -13.35 -7.24
C PRO A 115 3.17 -13.80 -6.91
N LEU A 116 3.53 -15.00 -7.38
CA LEU A 116 4.82 -15.66 -7.12
C LEU A 116 6.04 -14.96 -7.74
N VAL A 117 5.85 -14.13 -8.74
CA VAL A 117 6.94 -13.40 -9.43
C VAL A 117 6.51 -11.94 -9.64
N ARG A 118 7.38 -11.01 -9.25
CA ARG A 118 7.18 -9.57 -9.52
C ARG A 118 7.95 -9.22 -10.79
N PRO A 119 7.35 -8.52 -11.78
CA PRO A 119 8.08 -7.94 -12.91
C PRO A 119 9.20 -7.03 -12.41
N ALA A 120 10.24 -6.85 -13.19
CA ALA A 120 11.31 -5.90 -12.88
C ALA A 120 10.68 -4.54 -12.55
N ALA A 121 11.00 -4.03 -11.36
CA ALA A 121 10.42 -2.77 -10.88
C ALA A 121 10.98 -1.61 -11.71
N ALA A 122 10.15 -0.63 -12.03
CA ALA A 122 10.63 0.68 -12.46
C ALA A 122 11.28 1.39 -11.27
N ASP A 123 12.33 2.18 -11.53
CA ASP A 123 13.14 2.81 -10.48
C ASP A 123 12.70 4.25 -10.15
N HIS A 124 11.99 4.89 -11.08
CA HIS A 124 11.50 6.26 -10.94
C HIS A 124 10.20 6.47 -11.73
N PRO A 125 9.44 7.55 -11.43
CA PRO A 125 8.26 7.92 -12.22
C PRO A 125 8.61 8.14 -13.71
N ASP A 126 7.64 7.86 -14.55
CA ASP A 126 7.71 8.07 -16.02
C ASP A 126 8.80 7.27 -16.74
N GLN A 127 9.39 6.27 -16.09
CA GLN A 127 10.30 5.33 -16.76
C GLN A 127 9.55 4.32 -17.63
N ARG A 128 8.41 3.83 -17.12
CA ARG A 128 7.60 2.82 -17.79
C ARG A 128 6.13 3.02 -17.49
N TRP A 129 5.32 3.08 -18.53
CA TRP A 129 3.88 3.14 -18.44
C TRP A 129 3.26 1.85 -18.97
N HIS A 130 2.35 1.29 -18.23
CA HIS A 130 1.49 0.20 -18.68
C HIS A 130 0.22 0.79 -19.26
N THR A 131 -0.22 0.28 -20.40
CA THR A 131 -1.49 0.64 -21.00
C THR A 131 -2.27 -0.60 -21.38
N ASP A 132 -3.57 -0.58 -21.11
CA ASP A 132 -4.48 -1.65 -21.44
C ASP A 132 -5.86 -1.08 -21.79
N LEU A 133 -6.68 -1.91 -22.42
CA LEU A 133 -8.03 -1.58 -22.84
C LEU A 133 -9.02 -2.54 -22.18
N SER A 134 -10.03 -1.99 -21.53
CA SER A 134 -11.12 -2.77 -20.95
C SER A 134 -12.47 -2.35 -21.49
N MET A 135 -13.39 -3.32 -21.67
CA MET A 135 -14.74 -3.06 -22.13
C MET A 135 -15.66 -2.71 -20.97
N TRP A 136 -16.50 -1.71 -21.17
CA TRP A 136 -17.51 -1.23 -20.23
C TRP A 136 -18.86 -1.11 -20.92
N TRP A 137 -19.92 -1.65 -20.25
CA TRP A 137 -21.29 -1.59 -20.75
C TRP A 137 -22.07 -0.56 -19.95
N PHE A 138 -22.56 0.49 -20.62
CA PHE A 138 -23.52 1.48 -20.11
C PHE A 138 -24.16 2.20 -21.30
N ASP A 139 -25.26 2.93 -21.08
CA ASP A 139 -25.97 3.64 -22.13
C ASP A 139 -26.34 2.71 -23.34
N ASP A 140 -26.76 1.48 -23.00
CA ASP A 140 -27.11 0.42 -23.95
C ASP A 140 -26.07 0.12 -25.04
N GLN A 141 -24.77 0.41 -24.76
CA GLN A 141 -23.68 0.12 -25.70
C GLN A 141 -22.38 -0.19 -25.00
N TRP A 142 -21.41 -0.71 -25.76
CA TRP A 142 -20.05 -0.97 -25.30
C TRP A 142 -19.14 0.23 -25.55
N PHE A 143 -18.39 0.59 -24.52
CA PHE A 143 -17.29 1.54 -24.58
C PHE A 143 -15.97 0.85 -24.25
N TRP A 144 -14.87 1.44 -24.71
CA TRP A 144 -13.53 1.02 -24.38
C TRP A 144 -12.92 2.01 -23.40
N MET A 145 -12.51 1.55 -22.25
CA MET A 145 -11.71 2.36 -21.35
C MET A 145 -10.24 2.04 -21.57
N ILE A 146 -9.46 3.06 -21.92
CA ILE A 146 -8.02 3.01 -21.92
C ILE A 146 -7.51 3.58 -20.59
N ASP A 147 -6.56 2.89 -19.97
CA ASP A 147 -5.82 3.39 -18.82
C ASP A 147 -4.32 3.36 -19.10
N ILE A 148 -3.62 4.35 -18.57
CA ILE A 148 -2.17 4.50 -18.68
C ILE A 148 -1.63 4.70 -17.28
N LEU A 149 -0.90 3.68 -16.77
CA LEU A 149 -0.46 3.56 -15.40
C LEU A 149 1.07 3.63 -15.30
N ASP A 150 1.60 4.50 -14.47
CA ASP A 150 3.02 4.52 -14.15
C ASP A 150 3.42 3.28 -13.32
N ALA A 151 4.40 2.52 -13.78
CA ALA A 151 4.81 1.27 -13.18
C ALA A 151 5.47 1.43 -11.81
N TYR A 152 6.18 2.54 -11.58
CA TYR A 152 6.85 2.85 -10.32
C TYR A 152 5.87 3.23 -9.22
N SER A 153 5.08 4.26 -9.49
CA SER A 153 4.20 4.91 -8.51
C SER A 153 2.78 4.37 -8.48
N ARG A 154 2.38 3.56 -9.46
CA ARG A 154 0.99 3.16 -9.67
C ARG A 154 0.06 4.35 -9.97
N TYR A 155 0.62 5.47 -10.36
CA TYR A 155 -0.12 6.67 -10.70
C TYR A 155 -0.86 6.47 -12.02
N LEU A 156 -2.15 6.74 -12.03
CA LEU A 156 -2.98 6.71 -13.23
C LEU A 156 -2.73 8.01 -14.01
N VAL A 157 -1.77 7.95 -14.94
CA VAL A 157 -1.32 9.12 -15.73
C VAL A 157 -2.46 9.64 -16.59
N HIS A 158 -3.17 8.70 -17.24
CA HIS A 158 -4.33 9.03 -18.07
C HIS A 158 -5.35 7.89 -18.03
N CYS A 159 -6.62 8.23 -18.17
CA CYS A 159 -7.68 7.30 -18.47
C CYS A 159 -8.81 8.03 -19.20
N GLU A 160 -9.44 7.37 -20.16
CA GLU A 160 -10.59 7.91 -20.87
C GLU A 160 -11.46 6.80 -21.48
N LEU A 161 -12.71 7.14 -21.77
CA LEU A 161 -13.66 6.28 -22.48
C LEU A 161 -13.61 6.57 -23.97
N LEU A 162 -13.42 5.52 -24.77
CA LEU A 162 -13.35 5.56 -26.22
C LEU A 162 -14.57 4.85 -26.80
N LEU A 163 -15.09 5.36 -27.90
CA LEU A 163 -16.16 4.69 -28.69
C LEU A 163 -15.63 3.48 -29.47
N THR A 164 -14.33 3.41 -29.70
CA THR A 164 -13.68 2.38 -30.52
C THR A 164 -12.27 2.11 -30.01
N ALA A 165 -11.81 0.86 -30.13
CA ALA A 165 -10.43 0.47 -29.82
C ALA A 165 -9.50 0.56 -31.06
N ARG A 166 -9.81 1.43 -32.02
CA ARG A 166 -8.95 1.62 -33.20
C ARG A 166 -7.63 2.28 -32.82
N THR A 167 -6.59 1.97 -33.58
CA THR A 167 -5.23 2.49 -33.38
C THR A 167 -5.21 4.01 -33.25
N ASP A 168 -5.89 4.73 -34.13
CA ASP A 168 -5.95 6.21 -34.10
C ASP A 168 -6.58 6.79 -32.82
N ALA A 169 -7.54 6.09 -32.21
CA ALA A 169 -8.13 6.51 -30.94
C ALA A 169 -7.18 6.27 -29.77
N VAL A 170 -6.47 5.14 -29.79
CA VAL A 170 -5.47 4.78 -28.78
C VAL A 170 -4.25 5.72 -28.85
N GLU A 171 -3.75 6.03 -30.05
CA GLU A 171 -2.67 6.99 -30.29
C GLU A 171 -2.99 8.36 -29.68
N ARG A 172 -4.20 8.88 -29.95
CA ARG A 172 -4.65 10.15 -29.36
C ARG A 172 -4.71 10.12 -27.83
N ALA A 173 -5.09 8.99 -27.24
CA ALA A 173 -5.11 8.84 -25.79
C ALA A 173 -3.69 8.82 -25.20
N VAL A 174 -2.77 8.09 -25.84
CA VAL A 174 -1.36 8.06 -25.43
C VAL A 174 -0.71 9.44 -25.63
N GLN A 175 -1.02 10.15 -26.73
CA GLN A 175 -0.53 11.51 -26.95
C GLN A 175 -0.98 12.44 -25.81
N ARG A 176 -2.26 12.40 -25.42
CA ARG A 176 -2.77 13.18 -24.27
C ARG A 176 -2.04 12.86 -22.98
N ALA A 177 -1.68 11.59 -22.77
CA ALA A 177 -0.86 11.21 -21.61
C ALA A 177 0.54 11.83 -21.70
N LEU A 178 1.21 11.75 -22.84
CA LEU A 178 2.53 12.33 -23.08
C LEU A 178 2.52 13.85 -22.92
N ASP A 179 1.45 14.53 -23.36
CA ASP A 179 1.27 15.96 -23.20
C ASP A 179 1.29 16.41 -21.73
N THR A 180 0.91 15.53 -20.79
CA THR A 180 1.00 15.82 -19.35
C THR A 180 2.44 15.96 -18.85
N LEU A 181 3.41 15.49 -19.62
CA LEU A 181 4.84 15.55 -19.31
C LEU A 181 5.51 16.82 -19.83
N VAL A 182 4.84 17.59 -20.69
CA VAL A 182 5.40 18.84 -21.24
C VAL A 182 5.78 19.79 -20.10
N GLY A 183 7.00 20.30 -20.14
CA GLY A 183 7.55 21.22 -19.12
C GLY A 183 8.02 20.56 -17.81
N ARG A 184 7.95 19.23 -17.69
CA ARG A 184 8.51 18.52 -16.54
C ARG A 184 9.99 18.18 -16.78
N ALA A 185 10.82 18.30 -15.73
CA ALA A 185 12.17 17.74 -15.75
C ALA A 185 12.06 16.21 -15.72
N ARG A 186 12.62 15.54 -16.73
CA ARG A 186 12.61 14.07 -16.83
C ARG A 186 13.99 13.52 -16.57
N LEU A 187 14.04 12.38 -15.85
CA LEU A 187 15.29 11.71 -15.55
C LEU A 187 15.80 10.84 -16.72
N ALA A 188 14.91 10.35 -17.59
CA ALA A 188 15.24 9.33 -18.59
C ALA A 188 14.52 9.47 -19.95
N GLY A 189 14.21 10.65 -20.42
CA GLY A 189 13.54 10.84 -21.72
C GLY A 189 12.07 10.44 -21.75
N GLU A 190 11.58 9.95 -22.89
CA GLU A 190 10.19 9.48 -23.03
C GLU A 190 9.98 8.12 -22.34
N PRO A 191 8.79 7.84 -21.79
CA PRO A 191 8.50 6.59 -21.13
C PRO A 191 8.51 5.38 -22.10
N GLN A 192 8.82 4.22 -21.57
CA GLN A 192 8.53 2.95 -22.24
C GLN A 192 7.03 2.67 -22.12
N ILE A 193 6.34 2.48 -23.26
CA ILE A 193 4.93 2.10 -23.29
C ILE A 193 4.81 0.58 -23.37
N VAL A 194 4.30 -0.02 -22.31
CA VAL A 194 4.13 -1.48 -22.17
C VAL A 194 2.66 -1.84 -22.43
N HIS A 195 2.42 -2.80 -23.32
CA HIS A 195 1.06 -3.26 -23.67
C HIS A 195 1.02 -4.77 -23.98
N ASP A 196 -0.17 -5.35 -24.02
CA ASP A 196 -0.40 -6.78 -24.25
C ASP A 196 -0.19 -7.25 -25.71
N GLY A 197 -0.01 -6.31 -26.66
CA GLY A 197 0.10 -6.58 -28.09
C GLY A 197 -1.24 -6.82 -28.77
N GLY A 198 -2.31 -6.24 -28.26
CA GLY A 198 -3.60 -6.20 -28.94
C GLY A 198 -3.51 -5.58 -30.35
N PRO A 199 -4.50 -5.81 -31.24
CA PRO A 199 -4.47 -5.37 -32.64
C PRO A 199 -4.18 -3.87 -32.80
N GLN A 200 -4.63 -3.04 -31.87
CA GLN A 200 -4.46 -1.59 -31.85
C GLN A 200 -3.00 -1.14 -31.63
N PHE A 201 -2.14 -2.03 -31.13
CA PHE A 201 -0.73 -1.75 -30.80
C PHE A 201 0.28 -2.41 -31.73
N ILE A 202 -0.15 -3.15 -32.75
CA ILE A 202 0.76 -3.91 -33.64
C ILE A 202 0.76 -3.43 -35.08
N GLY A 203 -0.08 -2.46 -35.43
CA GLY A 203 -0.18 -1.91 -36.76
C GLY A 203 1.00 -0.99 -37.14
N HIS A 204 1.16 -0.77 -38.44
CA HIS A 204 2.20 0.14 -38.95
C HIS A 204 2.04 1.56 -38.40
N ASP A 205 0.81 2.04 -38.29
CA ASP A 205 0.49 3.38 -37.76
C ASP A 205 0.97 3.53 -36.33
N TRP A 206 0.73 2.54 -35.47
CA TRP A 206 1.24 2.54 -34.10
C TRP A 206 2.77 2.64 -34.04
N VAL A 207 3.48 1.84 -34.83
CA VAL A 207 4.96 1.89 -34.90
C VAL A 207 5.45 3.26 -35.33
N GLN A 208 4.82 3.87 -36.34
CA GLN A 208 5.14 5.22 -36.79
C GLN A 208 4.86 6.27 -35.72
N PHE A 209 3.72 6.16 -35.04
CA PHE A 209 3.38 7.04 -33.93
C PHE A 209 4.43 6.96 -32.81
N MET A 210 4.80 5.75 -32.36
CA MET A 210 5.80 5.57 -31.30
C MET A 210 7.16 6.16 -31.68
N GLN A 211 7.58 6.04 -32.94
CA GLN A 211 8.79 6.66 -33.46
C GLN A 211 8.70 8.20 -33.46
N ALA A 212 7.55 8.72 -33.89
CA ALA A 212 7.33 10.17 -33.97
C ALA A 212 7.34 10.84 -32.58
N VAL A 213 6.80 10.19 -31.55
CA VAL A 213 6.82 10.73 -30.18
C VAL A 213 8.11 10.39 -29.41
N GLY A 214 8.99 9.57 -29.99
CA GLY A 214 10.27 9.19 -29.38
C GLY A 214 10.13 8.20 -28.21
N ALA A 215 8.97 7.60 -28.00
CA ALA A 215 8.74 6.64 -26.94
C ALA A 215 9.14 5.22 -27.36
N THR A 216 9.55 4.40 -26.38
CA THR A 216 9.91 3.00 -26.64
C THR A 216 8.66 2.12 -26.52
N ASP A 217 8.39 1.34 -27.55
CA ASP A 217 7.34 0.35 -27.61
C ASP A 217 7.80 -0.98 -26.99
N VAL A 218 7.06 -1.46 -25.98
CA VAL A 218 7.38 -2.72 -25.28
C VAL A 218 6.17 -3.63 -25.23
N ARG A 219 6.21 -4.68 -26.05
CA ARG A 219 5.17 -5.69 -26.06
C ARG A 219 5.43 -6.74 -24.98
N THR A 220 4.44 -7.04 -24.14
CA THR A 220 4.51 -8.17 -23.22
C THR A 220 4.37 -9.48 -23.97
N HIS A 221 5.08 -10.54 -23.51
CA HIS A 221 4.98 -11.85 -24.16
C HIS A 221 3.58 -12.46 -23.96
N PRO A 222 2.97 -13.05 -24.99
CA PRO A 222 1.75 -13.85 -24.86
C PRO A 222 1.97 -14.95 -23.81
N TYR A 223 0.94 -15.23 -23.01
CA TYR A 223 0.97 -16.26 -21.95
C TYR A 223 1.92 -16.01 -20.76
N HIS A 224 2.39 -14.79 -20.56
CA HIS A 224 3.07 -14.38 -19.32
C HIS A 224 2.11 -13.62 -18.38
N PRO A 225 1.27 -14.32 -17.59
CA PRO A 225 0.27 -13.69 -16.72
C PRO A 225 0.89 -12.74 -15.69
N GLN A 226 2.18 -12.86 -15.47
CA GLN A 226 2.93 -12.03 -14.54
C GLN A 226 3.15 -10.59 -15.04
N SER A 227 3.19 -10.40 -16.36
CA SER A 227 3.37 -9.08 -16.99
C SER A 227 2.07 -8.27 -16.95
N ASN A 228 0.92 -8.94 -17.06
CA ASN A 228 -0.42 -8.32 -17.08
C ASN A 228 -1.06 -8.23 -15.68
N GLY A 229 -0.40 -8.78 -14.65
CA GLY A 229 -0.95 -8.79 -13.29
C GLY A 229 -1.16 -7.40 -12.67
N LEU A 230 -0.52 -6.35 -13.23
CA LEU A 230 -0.76 -4.96 -12.88
C LEU A 230 -2.09 -4.48 -13.45
N ASP A 231 -2.28 -4.66 -14.73
CA ASP A 231 -3.42 -4.17 -15.49
C ASP A 231 -4.69 -4.92 -15.06
N GLU A 232 -4.64 -6.25 -14.90
CA GLU A 232 -5.75 -7.04 -14.33
C GLU A 232 -6.19 -6.55 -12.96
N ARG A 233 -5.24 -6.20 -12.09
CA ARG A 233 -5.54 -5.69 -10.74
C ARG A 233 -6.15 -4.30 -10.78
N VAL A 234 -5.68 -3.44 -11.67
CA VAL A 234 -6.21 -2.09 -11.88
C VAL A 234 -7.63 -2.20 -12.42
N HIS A 235 -7.87 -2.98 -13.46
CA HIS A 235 -9.19 -3.19 -14.03
C HIS A 235 -10.20 -3.77 -13.04
N ARG A 236 -9.77 -4.74 -12.22
CA ARG A 236 -10.62 -5.25 -11.13
C ARG A 236 -10.97 -4.14 -10.14
N THR A 237 -9.98 -3.34 -9.75
CA THR A 237 -10.17 -2.22 -8.84
C THR A 237 -11.15 -1.20 -9.41
N PHE A 238 -11.04 -0.88 -10.70
CA PHE A 238 -11.96 0.05 -11.35
C PHE A 238 -13.38 -0.51 -11.38
N ARG A 239 -13.57 -1.77 -11.75
CA ARG A 239 -14.90 -2.42 -11.75
C ARG A 239 -15.52 -2.53 -10.36
N GLU A 240 -14.72 -2.73 -9.32
CA GLU A 240 -15.20 -2.84 -7.93
C GLU A 240 -15.50 -1.47 -7.30
N GLU A 241 -14.76 -0.43 -7.66
CA GLU A 241 -14.76 0.83 -6.91
C GLU A 241 -15.29 2.04 -7.71
N MET A 242 -15.29 2.00 -9.06
CA MET A 242 -15.76 3.11 -9.89
C MET A 242 -17.27 2.99 -10.16
N PRO A 243 -18.10 3.91 -9.66
CA PRO A 243 -19.56 3.75 -9.68
C PRO A 243 -20.17 4.26 -11.00
N ILE A 244 -19.81 3.65 -12.14
CA ILE A 244 -20.51 3.89 -13.42
C ILE A 244 -21.71 2.96 -13.47
N GLY A 245 -22.90 3.53 -13.36
CA GLY A 245 -24.16 2.78 -13.47
C GLY A 245 -24.46 2.38 -14.92
N ALA A 246 -25.27 1.34 -15.11
CA ALA A 246 -25.66 0.88 -16.45
C ALA A 246 -26.44 1.95 -17.24
N GLU A 247 -27.13 2.84 -16.54
CA GLU A 247 -27.97 3.92 -17.12
C GLU A 247 -27.20 5.25 -17.31
N ALA A 248 -25.88 5.28 -16.94
CA ALA A 248 -25.09 6.49 -17.08
C ALA A 248 -24.88 6.83 -18.57
N ILE A 249 -25.11 8.07 -18.95
CA ILE A 249 -24.73 8.54 -20.28
C ILE A 249 -23.22 8.80 -20.34
N LEU A 250 -22.65 8.81 -21.56
CA LEU A 250 -21.20 8.94 -21.77
C LEU A 250 -20.58 10.14 -21.01
N TYR A 251 -21.26 11.29 -21.01
CA TYR A 251 -20.77 12.49 -20.32
C TYR A 251 -20.65 12.28 -18.79
N GLU A 252 -21.63 11.66 -18.17
CA GLU A 252 -21.65 11.35 -16.75
C GLU A 252 -20.61 10.29 -16.39
N ALA A 253 -20.47 9.27 -17.23
CA ALA A 253 -19.45 8.23 -17.08
C ALA A 253 -18.02 8.82 -17.16
N GLN A 254 -17.77 9.74 -18.09
CA GLN A 254 -16.49 10.46 -18.18
C GLN A 254 -16.22 11.31 -16.95
N ALA A 255 -17.22 12.05 -16.46
CA ALA A 255 -17.10 12.85 -15.25
C ALA A 255 -16.76 11.98 -14.01
N THR A 256 -17.50 10.87 -13.85
CA THR A 256 -17.26 9.88 -12.78
C THR A 256 -15.86 9.29 -12.85
N MET A 257 -15.39 8.94 -14.06
CA MET A 257 -14.06 8.41 -14.28
C MET A 257 -12.96 9.42 -13.92
N LEU A 258 -13.12 10.69 -14.27
CA LEU A 258 -12.17 11.76 -13.92
C LEU A 258 -12.12 12.00 -12.41
N GLU A 259 -13.27 11.95 -11.73
CA GLU A 259 -13.34 12.05 -10.26
C GLU A 259 -12.68 10.84 -9.60
N TYR A 260 -12.98 9.64 -10.11
CA TYR A 260 -12.35 8.41 -9.63
C TYR A 260 -10.83 8.43 -9.84
N ARG A 261 -10.32 8.91 -10.97
CA ARG A 261 -8.88 9.09 -11.21
C ARG A 261 -8.23 9.98 -10.15
N ARG A 262 -8.88 11.10 -9.77
CA ARG A 262 -8.38 11.97 -8.69
C ARG A 262 -8.36 11.23 -7.35
N TYR A 263 -9.45 10.54 -7.01
CA TYR A 263 -9.52 9.72 -5.80
C TYR A 263 -8.43 8.64 -5.80
N TYR A 264 -8.29 7.89 -6.89
CA TYR A 264 -7.31 6.82 -7.05
C TYR A 264 -5.88 7.33 -6.83
N ASN A 265 -5.53 8.44 -7.45
CA ASN A 265 -4.19 9.01 -7.39
C ASN A 265 -3.87 9.69 -6.05
N ASP A 266 -4.80 10.46 -5.50
CA ASP A 266 -4.51 11.40 -4.43
C ASP A 266 -4.99 10.95 -3.05
N ARG A 267 -5.93 10.01 -2.99
CA ARG A 267 -6.59 9.62 -1.73
C ARG A 267 -6.59 8.12 -1.45
N ARG A 268 -6.57 7.29 -2.48
CA ARG A 268 -6.70 5.84 -2.33
C ARG A 268 -5.41 5.21 -1.79
N PRO A 269 -5.41 4.58 -0.57
CA PRO A 269 -4.22 3.91 -0.05
C PRO A 269 -3.88 2.66 -0.87
N HIS A 270 -2.65 2.55 -1.35
CA HIS A 270 -2.19 1.46 -2.19
C HIS A 270 -1.32 0.46 -1.42
N SER A 271 -1.70 -0.81 -1.36
CA SER A 271 -0.95 -1.83 -0.58
C SER A 271 0.49 -2.01 -1.08
N ALA A 272 0.71 -1.97 -2.40
CA ALA A 272 2.04 -2.06 -3.00
C ALA A 272 2.94 -0.85 -2.67
N LEU A 273 2.35 0.28 -2.28
CA LEU A 273 3.02 1.54 -1.94
C LEU A 273 3.07 1.78 -0.43
N ARG A 274 3.11 0.73 0.38
CA ARG A 274 3.05 0.83 1.85
C ARG A 274 1.85 1.64 2.34
N TYR A 275 0.74 1.55 1.63
CA TYR A 275 -0.51 2.30 1.87
C TYR A 275 -0.35 3.83 1.78
N LEU A 276 0.62 4.34 1.03
CA LEU A 276 0.61 5.70 0.50
C LEU A 276 -0.24 5.76 -0.77
N CYS A 277 -0.59 6.98 -1.17
CA CYS A 277 -1.28 7.21 -2.43
C CYS A 277 -0.29 7.20 -3.61
N PRO A 278 -0.72 6.86 -4.84
CA PRO A 278 0.12 6.95 -6.02
C PRO A 278 0.82 8.31 -6.18
N ALA A 279 0.12 9.41 -5.90
CA ALA A 279 0.67 10.76 -5.97
C ALA A 279 1.86 11.00 -5.04
N ASP A 280 1.90 10.35 -3.86
CA ASP A 280 3.03 10.47 -2.93
C ASP A 280 4.34 9.94 -3.53
N TYR A 281 4.25 8.93 -4.43
CA TYR A 281 5.39 8.36 -5.15
C TYR A 281 5.66 9.08 -6.48
N TYR A 282 4.61 9.51 -7.20
CA TYR A 282 4.75 10.08 -8.53
C TYR A 282 5.30 11.52 -8.52
N ARG A 283 4.83 12.35 -7.60
CA ARG A 283 5.16 13.79 -7.51
C ARG A 283 5.50 14.26 -6.10
N GLY A 284 5.51 13.35 -5.13
CA GLY A 284 5.78 13.64 -3.73
C GLY A 284 7.10 13.07 -3.23
N ASN A 285 7.22 12.96 -1.91
CA ASN A 285 8.35 12.33 -1.25
C ASN A 285 7.83 11.20 -0.33
N PRO A 286 7.83 9.95 -0.77
CA PRO A 286 7.30 8.83 0.00
C PRO A 286 8.05 8.60 1.32
N VAL A 287 9.35 8.89 1.38
CA VAL A 287 10.16 8.73 2.59
C VAL A 287 9.70 9.72 3.67
N ALA A 288 9.53 10.99 3.30
CA ALA A 288 9.03 12.02 4.21
C ALA A 288 7.61 11.71 4.69
N ARG A 289 6.73 11.27 3.78
CA ARG A 289 5.35 10.89 4.12
C ARG A 289 5.28 9.71 5.10
N LEU A 290 6.15 8.72 4.94
CA LEU A 290 6.23 7.59 5.87
C LEU A 290 6.77 8.01 7.24
N ALA A 291 7.76 8.89 7.28
CA ALA A 291 8.29 9.43 8.52
C ALA A 291 7.24 10.27 9.28
N GLU A 292 6.50 11.14 8.57
CA GLU A 292 5.38 11.89 9.13
C GLU A 292 4.30 10.98 9.71
N ARG A 293 3.92 9.92 8.98
CA ARG A 293 2.96 8.92 9.46
C ARG A 293 3.41 8.27 10.77
N GLU A 294 4.65 7.86 10.85
CA GLU A 294 5.18 7.22 12.05
C GLU A 294 5.25 8.22 13.22
N ALA A 295 5.59 9.47 12.98
CA ALA A 295 5.56 10.52 14.00
C ALA A 295 4.13 10.75 14.55
N LYS A 296 3.14 10.82 13.68
CA LYS A 296 1.71 10.96 14.07
C LYS A 296 1.22 9.74 14.88
N LEU A 297 1.60 8.52 14.49
CA LEU A 297 1.27 7.31 15.24
C LEU A 297 1.88 7.31 16.66
N ARG A 298 3.13 7.76 16.79
CA ARG A 298 3.78 7.89 18.11
C ARG A 298 3.10 8.96 18.97
N ALA A 299 2.83 10.12 18.40
CA ALA A 299 2.13 11.20 19.10
C ALA A 299 0.75 10.76 19.61
N ALA A 300 -0.02 10.07 18.77
CA ALA A 300 -1.32 9.53 19.14
C ALA A 300 -1.23 8.46 20.25
N ALA A 301 -0.20 7.62 20.23
CA ALA A 301 0.02 6.63 21.29
C ALA A 301 0.30 7.29 22.65
N LEU A 302 1.06 8.39 22.66
CA LEU A 302 1.30 9.17 23.88
C LEU A 302 0.02 9.86 24.35
N ALA A 303 -0.74 10.46 23.44
CA ALA A 303 -2.01 11.10 23.80
C ALA A 303 -3.02 10.11 24.41
N ARG A 304 -3.11 8.89 23.90
CA ARG A 304 -3.92 7.81 24.50
C ARG A 304 -3.45 7.46 25.91
N ALA A 305 -2.14 7.36 26.12
CA ALA A 305 -1.60 7.05 27.45
C ALA A 305 -1.99 8.12 28.48
N VAL A 306 -1.91 9.39 28.10
CA VAL A 306 -2.33 10.51 28.94
C VAL A 306 -3.83 10.46 29.22
N TYR A 307 -4.66 10.24 28.20
CA TYR A 307 -6.10 10.09 28.34
C TYR A 307 -6.47 9.02 29.38
N TRP A 308 -5.95 7.81 29.22
CA TRP A 308 -6.26 6.71 30.14
C TRP A 308 -5.70 6.90 31.55
N GLN A 309 -4.60 7.65 31.71
CA GLN A 309 -4.12 8.02 33.04
C GLN A 309 -5.08 9.01 33.72
N GLN A 310 -5.56 10.01 33.00
CA GLN A 310 -6.52 10.96 33.52
C GLN A 310 -7.84 10.29 33.94
N GLU A 311 -8.34 9.34 33.13
CA GLU A 311 -9.54 8.56 33.46
C GLU A 311 -9.35 7.75 34.75
N LYS A 312 -8.20 7.11 34.95
CA LYS A 312 -7.88 6.40 36.19
C LYS A 312 -7.84 7.33 37.40
N ASP A 313 -7.22 8.48 37.25
CA ASP A 313 -7.11 9.46 38.34
C ASP A 313 -8.49 10.05 38.72
N GLN A 314 -9.36 10.26 37.76
CA GLN A 314 -10.76 10.69 37.99
C GLN A 314 -11.58 9.59 38.68
N ALA A 315 -11.47 8.34 38.21
CA ALA A 315 -12.15 7.22 38.83
C ALA A 315 -11.71 7.01 40.30
N ALA A 316 -10.40 7.17 40.59
CA ALA A 316 -9.88 7.07 41.96
C ALA A 316 -10.42 8.18 42.87
N LYS A 317 -10.59 9.42 42.37
CA LYS A 317 -11.16 10.54 43.09
C LYS A 317 -12.66 10.41 43.36
N SER A 318 -13.40 9.71 42.52
CA SER A 318 -14.83 9.47 42.70
C SER A 318 -15.15 8.36 43.71
N LEU A 319 -14.14 7.56 44.10
CA LEU A 319 -14.25 6.48 45.09
C LEU A 319 -13.75 6.89 46.48
N SER A 320 -13.13 8.05 46.59
CA SER A 320 -12.67 8.66 47.87
C SER A 320 -13.70 9.68 48.36
#